data_76c1c7f0e6ac1e7a2e76d05b0aeb5742
#
_entry.id   76c1c7f0e6ac1e7a2e76d05b0aeb5742
#
_cell.length_a   1.000
_cell.length_b   1.000
_cell.length_c   1.000
_cell.angle_alpha   90.00
_cell.angle_beta   90.00
_cell.angle_gamma   90.00
#
_symmetry.space_group_name_H-M   'P 1'
#
loop_
_entity.id
_entity.type
_entity.pdbx_description
1 polymer ?
#
loop_
_entity_poly.entity_id
_entity_poly.type
_entity_poly.pdbx_seq_one_letter_code
_entity_poly.pdbx_strand_id
1 'polypeptide(L)'
;MKAQQAANIGSAIQRQIQPCANRQVSPGPGAERIRVAINLRINRDGSLASRPTVRGHTGVDDDNRRYVDRIDDLAVAAFVGCAPLRGLPPELYDVPGGWSNFTLRYKLPG
;
A
#
# COMPACT_ATOMS: atom_id res chain seq x y z
N MET A 1 -6.76 -12.74 -14.78
CA MET A 1 -6.72 -11.28 -15.05
C MET A 1 -5.44 -10.95 -15.79
N LYS A 2 -5.51 -10.02 -16.73
CA LYS A 2 -4.34 -9.60 -17.48
C LYS A 2 -3.43 -8.74 -16.59
N ALA A 3 -2.12 -8.80 -16.81
CA ALA A 3 -1.13 -8.02 -16.05
C ALA A 3 -1.43 -6.51 -16.07
N GLN A 4 -1.89 -6.00 -17.22
CA GLN A 4 -2.25 -4.59 -17.38
C GLN A 4 -3.39 -4.18 -16.44
N GLN A 5 -4.39 -5.04 -16.24
CA GLN A 5 -5.49 -4.77 -15.32
C GLN A 5 -5.00 -4.73 -13.87
N ALA A 6 -4.09 -5.63 -13.50
CA ALA A 6 -3.50 -5.63 -12.17
C ALA A 6 -2.69 -4.34 -11.92
N ALA A 7 -1.91 -3.90 -12.92
CA ALA A 7 -1.15 -2.66 -12.82
C ALA A 7 -2.07 -1.45 -12.67
N ASN A 8 -3.21 -1.43 -13.40
CA ASN A 8 -4.17 -0.34 -13.32
C ASN A 8 -4.84 -0.28 -11.94
N ILE A 9 -5.16 -1.42 -11.34
CA ILE A 9 -5.71 -1.48 -9.98
C ILE A 9 -4.69 -0.92 -8.99
N GLY A 10 -3.44 -1.37 -9.06
CA GLY A 10 -2.38 -0.89 -8.19
C GLY A 10 -2.17 0.61 -8.30
N SER A 11 -2.14 1.13 -9.52
CA SER A 11 -1.98 2.57 -9.77
C SER A 11 -3.15 3.36 -9.21
N ALA A 12 -4.38 2.85 -9.36
CA ALA A 12 -5.57 3.52 -8.85
C ALA A 12 -5.54 3.60 -7.32
N ILE A 13 -5.13 2.52 -6.67
CA ILE A 13 -5.00 2.49 -5.22
C ILE A 13 -3.92 3.48 -4.76
N GLN A 14 -2.75 3.45 -5.42
CA GLN A 14 -1.65 4.33 -5.06
C GLN A 14 -2.02 5.80 -5.18
N ARG A 15 -2.72 6.18 -6.24
CA ARG A 15 -3.18 7.57 -6.40
C ARG A 15 -4.09 8.01 -5.27
N GLN A 16 -4.94 7.10 -4.79
CA GLN A 16 -5.89 7.43 -3.73
C GLN A 16 -5.21 7.58 -2.37
N ILE A 17 -4.16 6.82 -2.10
CA ILE A 17 -3.46 6.92 -0.81
C ILE A 17 -2.35 7.97 -0.82
N GLN A 18 -2.01 8.52 -1.97
CA GLN A 18 -0.91 9.48 -2.10
C GLN A 18 -1.08 10.72 -1.20
N PRO A 19 -2.28 11.32 -1.05
CA PRO A 19 -2.43 12.44 -0.12
C PRO A 19 -2.09 12.08 1.33
N CYS A 20 -2.42 10.86 1.76
CA CYS A 20 -2.08 10.40 3.10
C CYS A 20 -0.59 10.16 3.24
N ALA A 21 0.04 9.58 2.21
CA ALA A 21 1.48 9.37 2.18
C ALA A 21 2.24 10.70 2.20
N ASN A 22 1.77 11.69 1.45
CA ASN A 22 2.43 12.99 1.35
C ASN A 22 2.45 13.77 2.66
N ARG A 23 1.53 13.46 3.58
CA ARG A 23 1.48 14.10 4.89
C ARG A 23 2.44 13.47 5.90
N GLN A 24 3.03 12.33 5.57
CA GLN A 24 3.90 11.61 6.49
C GLN A 24 5.30 12.20 6.46
N VAL A 25 5.94 12.14 7.63
CA VAL A 25 7.31 12.63 7.81
C VAL A 25 8.25 11.43 7.87
N SER A 26 9.32 11.49 7.06
CA SER A 26 10.33 10.42 7.07
C SER A 26 10.99 10.32 8.45
N PRO A 27 11.18 9.09 8.98
CA PRO A 27 11.83 8.91 10.27
C PRO A 27 13.34 9.21 10.25
N GLY A 28 13.96 9.26 9.07
CA GLY A 28 15.36 9.57 8.97
C GLY A 28 15.97 9.26 7.62
N PRO A 29 17.27 9.59 7.43
CA PRO A 29 17.96 9.37 6.16
C PRO A 29 17.97 7.91 5.76
N GLY A 30 17.65 7.63 4.48
CA GLY A 30 17.64 6.28 3.94
C GLY A 30 16.30 5.57 4.08
N ALA A 31 15.37 6.10 4.86
CA ALA A 31 14.05 5.50 5.01
C ALA A 31 13.29 5.46 3.68
N GLU A 32 13.52 6.42 2.80
CA GLU A 32 12.90 6.51 1.49
C GLU A 32 13.31 5.38 0.54
N ARG A 33 14.38 4.65 0.84
CA ARG A 33 14.80 3.49 0.05
C ARG A 33 14.02 2.22 0.40
N ILE A 34 13.35 2.21 1.55
CA ILE A 34 12.61 1.03 2.00
C ILE A 34 11.30 0.91 1.23
N ARG A 35 11.05 -0.27 0.67
CA ARG A 35 9.78 -0.62 0.03
C ARG A 35 9.10 -1.65 0.90
N VAL A 36 7.82 -1.45 1.17
CA VAL A 36 7.01 -2.36 1.98
C VAL A 36 6.04 -3.08 1.07
N ALA A 37 6.08 -4.41 1.05
CA ALA A 37 5.03 -5.20 0.42
C ALA A 37 3.88 -5.30 1.40
N ILE A 38 2.74 -4.73 1.05
CA ILE A 38 1.58 -4.65 1.94
C ILE A 38 0.37 -5.30 1.27
N ASN A 39 -0.32 -6.14 2.03
CA ASN A 39 -1.52 -6.83 1.58
C ASN A 39 -2.77 -6.14 2.11
N LEU A 40 -3.72 -5.90 1.22
CA LEU A 40 -5.00 -5.29 1.53
C LEU A 40 -6.12 -6.29 1.32
N ARG A 41 -7.02 -6.38 2.29
CA ARG A 41 -8.31 -7.04 2.16
C ARG A 41 -9.37 -5.95 2.12
N ILE A 42 -10.11 -5.90 1.01
CA ILE A 42 -11.00 -4.76 0.72
C ILE A 42 -12.42 -5.26 0.50
N ASN A 43 -13.38 -4.61 1.14
CA ASN A 43 -14.80 -4.89 0.93
C ASN A 43 -15.26 -4.28 -0.40
N ARG A 44 -16.43 -4.71 -0.89
CA ARG A 44 -16.95 -4.23 -2.18
C ARG A 44 -17.19 -2.73 -2.20
N ASP A 45 -17.42 -2.12 -1.05
CA ASP A 45 -17.61 -0.66 -0.96
C ASP A 45 -16.29 0.11 -0.90
N GLY A 46 -15.16 -0.57 -0.95
CA GLY A 46 -13.84 0.04 -0.89
C GLY A 46 -13.27 0.21 0.50
N SER A 47 -14.03 -0.09 1.55
CA SER A 47 -13.51 -0.05 2.91
C SER A 47 -12.58 -1.23 3.16
N LEU A 48 -11.68 -1.08 4.12
CA LEU A 48 -10.77 -2.17 4.49
C LEU A 48 -11.52 -3.21 5.32
N ALA A 49 -11.43 -4.47 4.89
CA ALA A 49 -12.06 -5.59 5.62
C ALA A 49 -11.27 -5.95 6.87
N SER A 50 -9.97 -5.65 6.88
CA SER A 50 -9.09 -5.89 8.01
C SER A 50 -7.92 -4.91 7.94
N ARG A 51 -7.14 -4.84 9.02
CA ARG A 51 -5.93 -4.02 9.04
C ARG A 51 -4.96 -4.52 7.96
N PRO A 52 -4.36 -3.62 7.16
CA PRO A 52 -3.35 -4.02 6.17
C PRO A 52 -2.20 -4.82 6.81
N THR A 53 -1.73 -5.82 6.08
CA THR A 53 -0.71 -6.75 6.58
C THR A 53 0.60 -6.55 5.81
N VAL A 54 1.69 -6.31 6.52
CA VAL A 54 3.02 -6.24 5.92
C VAL A 54 3.48 -7.65 5.60
N ARG A 55 3.94 -7.86 4.34
CA ARG A 55 4.40 -9.15 3.84
C ARG A 55 5.91 -9.24 3.69
N GLY A 56 6.58 -8.11 3.54
CA GLY A 56 8.03 -8.10 3.37
C GLY A 56 8.57 -6.73 3.04
N HIS A 57 9.87 -6.66 2.86
CA HIS A 57 10.59 -5.41 2.62
C HIS A 57 11.65 -5.61 1.55
N THR A 58 11.96 -4.52 0.83
CA THR A 58 13.15 -4.40 -0.01
C THR A 58 13.79 -3.05 0.27
N GLY A 59 15.05 -2.89 -0.14
CA GLY A 59 15.76 -1.61 0.06
C GLY A 59 16.24 -1.38 1.48
N VAL A 60 16.23 -2.41 2.33
CA VAL A 60 16.74 -2.34 3.70
C VAL A 60 18.25 -2.56 3.68
N ASP A 61 18.98 -1.70 4.38
CA ASP A 61 20.42 -1.81 4.57
C ASP A 61 20.79 -1.49 6.04
N ASP A 62 22.06 -1.48 6.35
CA ASP A 62 22.49 -1.26 7.73
C ASP A 62 22.16 0.15 8.24
N ASP A 63 22.08 1.13 7.32
CA ASP A 63 21.81 2.52 7.70
C ASP A 63 20.34 2.77 8.00
N ASN A 64 19.41 2.07 7.30
CA ASN A 64 17.99 2.34 7.44
C ASN A 64 17.21 1.24 8.17
N ARG A 65 17.86 0.13 8.54
CA ARG A 65 17.18 -1.00 9.20
C ARG A 65 16.42 -0.57 10.45
N ARG A 66 16.95 0.39 11.19
CA ARG A 66 16.31 0.90 12.41
C ARG A 66 14.97 1.56 12.17
N TYR A 67 14.66 1.91 10.92
CA TYR A 67 13.39 2.57 10.58
C TYR A 67 12.32 1.62 10.07
N VAL A 68 12.63 0.32 9.94
CA VAL A 68 11.71 -0.66 9.32
C VAL A 68 10.36 -0.68 10.03
N ASP A 69 10.35 -0.82 11.36
CA ASP A 69 9.09 -0.88 12.11
C ASP A 69 8.30 0.42 11.97
N ARG A 70 8.97 1.55 11.97
CA ARG A 70 8.31 2.84 11.78
C ARG A 70 7.72 2.98 10.38
N ILE A 71 8.44 2.51 9.36
CA ILE A 71 7.95 2.52 7.98
C ILE A 71 6.73 1.62 7.84
N ASP A 72 6.73 0.46 8.51
CA ASP A 72 5.55 -0.43 8.51
C ASP A 72 4.33 0.28 9.07
N ASP A 73 4.48 0.97 10.21
CA ASP A 73 3.39 1.73 10.81
C ASP A 73 2.90 2.84 9.88
N LEU A 74 3.81 3.53 9.22
CA LEU A 74 3.45 4.59 8.27
C LEU A 74 2.73 4.03 7.05
N ALA A 75 3.17 2.87 6.53
CA ALA A 75 2.52 2.22 5.41
C ALA A 75 1.08 1.86 5.76
N VAL A 76 0.87 1.20 6.89
CA VAL A 76 -0.47 0.83 7.35
C VAL A 76 -1.33 2.08 7.54
N ALA A 77 -0.78 3.11 8.17
CA ALA A 77 -1.51 4.35 8.44
C ALA A 77 -1.96 5.07 7.16
N ALA A 78 -1.15 5.03 6.09
CA ALA A 78 -1.52 5.65 4.82
C ALA A 78 -2.78 5.00 4.24
N PHE A 79 -2.86 3.68 4.26
CA PHE A 79 -4.03 2.97 3.73
C PHE A 79 -5.25 3.15 4.62
N VAL A 80 -5.09 3.02 5.93
CA VAL A 80 -6.20 3.23 6.88
C VAL A 80 -6.73 4.67 6.78
N GLY A 81 -5.83 5.65 6.67
CA GLY A 81 -6.21 7.07 6.65
C GLY A 81 -6.93 7.51 5.39
N CYS A 82 -6.66 6.84 4.25
CA CYS A 82 -7.28 7.20 2.98
C CYS A 82 -8.39 6.24 2.53
N ALA A 83 -8.69 5.22 3.32
CA ALA A 83 -9.85 4.37 3.05
C ALA A 83 -11.15 5.14 3.37
N PRO A 84 -12.28 4.81 2.71
CA PRO A 84 -12.45 3.75 1.71
C PRO A 84 -11.90 4.14 0.35
N LEU A 85 -11.48 3.12 -0.41
CA LEU A 85 -11.03 3.30 -1.79
C LEU A 85 -12.24 3.41 -2.71
N ARG A 86 -12.12 4.20 -3.77
CA ARG A 86 -13.25 4.50 -4.65
C ARG A 86 -12.92 4.19 -6.10
N GLY A 87 -13.97 3.91 -6.89
CA GLY A 87 -13.84 3.78 -8.34
C GLY A 87 -13.11 2.54 -8.81
N LEU A 88 -12.91 1.55 -7.96
CA LEU A 88 -12.31 0.30 -8.37
C LEU A 88 -13.35 -0.53 -9.16
N PRO A 89 -12.92 -1.23 -10.24
CA PRO A 89 -13.88 -1.91 -11.11
C PRO A 89 -14.56 -3.10 -10.40
N PRO A 90 -15.91 -3.07 -10.28
CA PRO A 90 -16.61 -4.14 -9.53
C PRO A 90 -16.42 -5.53 -10.13
N GLU A 91 -16.27 -5.61 -11.45
CA GLU A 91 -16.08 -6.89 -12.16
C GLU A 91 -14.72 -7.52 -11.85
N LEU A 92 -13.78 -6.78 -11.30
CA LEU A 92 -12.45 -7.28 -10.94
C LEU A 92 -12.28 -7.47 -9.44
N TYR A 93 -13.37 -7.46 -8.67
CA TYR A 93 -13.31 -7.53 -7.21
C TYR A 93 -12.77 -8.87 -6.71
N ASP A 94 -13.47 -9.98 -7.01
CA ASP A 94 -13.18 -11.29 -6.44
C ASP A 94 -12.66 -12.31 -7.46
N VAL A 95 -12.09 -11.82 -8.55
CA VAL A 95 -11.41 -12.66 -9.54
C VAL A 95 -9.96 -12.91 -9.12
N PRO A 96 -9.29 -13.92 -9.69
CA PRO A 96 -7.85 -14.11 -9.42
C PRO A 96 -7.07 -12.83 -9.75
N GLY A 97 -6.29 -12.36 -8.78
CA GLY A 97 -5.57 -11.08 -8.91
C GLY A 97 -6.44 -9.85 -8.77
N GLY A 98 -7.71 -10.01 -8.37
CA GLY A 98 -8.62 -8.91 -8.17
C GLY A 98 -8.34 -8.10 -6.91
N TRP A 99 -9.13 -7.05 -6.69
CA TRP A 99 -8.81 -6.10 -5.63
C TRP A 99 -9.44 -6.42 -4.27
N SER A 100 -10.20 -7.53 -4.16
CA SER A 100 -10.67 -7.97 -2.84
C SER A 100 -9.53 -8.39 -1.91
N ASN A 101 -8.44 -8.88 -2.50
CA ASN A 101 -7.23 -9.30 -1.80
C ASN A 101 -6.05 -8.91 -2.70
N PHE A 102 -5.43 -7.79 -2.39
CA PHE A 102 -4.44 -7.19 -3.28
C PHE A 102 -3.18 -6.83 -2.52
N THR A 103 -2.02 -7.21 -3.08
CA THR A 103 -0.72 -6.87 -2.51
C THR A 103 -0.02 -5.88 -3.41
N LEU A 104 0.48 -4.80 -2.82
CA LEU A 104 1.22 -3.79 -3.55
C LEU A 104 2.40 -3.31 -2.71
N ARG A 105 3.23 -2.47 -3.32
CA ARG A 105 4.41 -1.92 -2.65
C ARG A 105 4.16 -0.48 -2.27
N TYR A 106 4.59 -0.14 -1.06
CA TYR A 106 4.50 1.20 -0.52
C TYR A 106 5.90 1.75 -0.25
N LYS A 107 6.10 3.03 -0.53
CA LYS A 107 7.30 3.76 -0.12
C LYS A 107 6.91 5.16 0.31
N LEU A 108 7.71 5.76 1.17
CA LEU A 108 7.54 7.17 1.52
C LEU A 108 7.87 8.04 0.31
N PRO A 109 7.13 9.16 0.11
CA PRO A 109 7.52 10.19 -0.85
C PRO A 109 8.87 10.79 -0.47
N GLY A 110 9.72 11.04 -1.48
CA GLY A 110 11.01 11.64 -1.16
C GLY A 110 12.00 11.58 -2.26
#